data_6e602213316c15d75066cf55aad747cd
#
_entry.id   6e602213316c15d75066cf55aad747cd
#
_cell.length_a   1.000
_cell.length_b   1.000
_cell.length_c   1.000
_cell.angle_alpha   90.00
_cell.angle_beta   90.00
_cell.angle_gamma   90.00
#
_symmetry.space_group_name_H-M   'P 1'
#
loop_
_entity.id
_entity.type
_entity.pdbx_description
1 polymer ?
#
loop_
_entity_poly.entity_id
_entity_poly.type
_entity_poly.pdbx_seq_one_letter_code
_entity_poly.pdbx_strand_id
1 'polypeptide(L)'
;TREDVTSEISIDREWSLVSGTDKLMTVHLVSMGCARNDVDSEELAARLETGGFRLVDDPEEAETVVVNTCGFIEQAKKDSVDTLLAAADLKETGSTKAVVAVGCMAERYGRELAQALPEADAVLGFDDYDDIAGRLQTILSGGSIEAHVPRDRRTLLPLSPVARQAAADEVAAPGHHTAPAADQHTASSDRAAAPAR
;
A
#
# COMPACT_ATOMS: atom_id res chain seq x y z
N THR A 1 -9.80 2.70 68.19
CA THR A 1 -9.68 3.72 67.12
C THR A 1 -8.88 3.12 65.98
N ARG A 2 -9.60 2.72 64.94
CA ARG A 2 -9.09 2.29 63.66
C ARG A 2 -8.95 3.52 62.79
N GLU A 3 -7.75 3.82 62.37
CA GLU A 3 -7.51 4.82 61.32
C GLU A 3 -7.55 4.10 59.95
N ASP A 4 -8.55 4.47 59.18
CA ASP A 4 -8.71 4.10 57.79
C ASP A 4 -7.67 4.85 56.94
N VAL A 5 -6.72 4.13 56.37
CA VAL A 5 -5.83 4.65 55.34
C VAL A 5 -6.34 4.16 54.00
N THR A 6 -7.33 4.83 53.44
CA THR A 6 -7.67 4.79 52.05
C THR A 6 -6.72 5.68 51.28
N SER A 7 -5.60 5.13 50.85
CA SER A 7 -4.78 5.77 49.81
C SER A 7 -5.50 5.64 48.48
N GLU A 8 -6.27 6.64 48.11
CA GLU A 8 -6.72 6.85 46.74
C GLU A 8 -5.49 7.08 45.86
N ILE A 9 -5.10 6.01 45.17
CA ILE A 9 -4.11 6.12 44.10
C ILE A 9 -4.81 6.90 42.99
N SER A 10 -4.49 8.18 42.89
CA SER A 10 -4.90 9.02 41.75
C SER A 10 -4.23 8.54 40.48
N ILE A 11 -4.92 7.65 39.77
CA ILE A 11 -4.55 7.17 38.43
C ILE A 11 -4.57 8.31 37.41
N ASP A 12 -5.28 9.40 37.70
CA ASP A 12 -5.42 10.55 36.81
C ASP A 12 -4.15 11.42 36.69
N ARG A 13 -3.13 11.22 37.53
CA ARG A 13 -1.92 12.05 37.51
C ARG A 13 -0.80 11.51 36.66
N GLU A 14 -0.78 10.21 36.40
CA GLU A 14 0.24 9.59 35.57
C GLU A 14 -0.12 9.67 34.08
N TRP A 15 -1.42 9.69 33.75
CA TRP A 15 -1.88 9.84 32.38
C TRP A 15 -1.59 11.24 31.77
N SER A 16 -1.51 12.28 32.64
CA SER A 16 -1.21 13.65 32.19
C SER A 16 0.25 13.92 31.88
N LEU A 17 1.17 13.04 32.24
CA LEU A 17 2.62 13.21 31.97
C LEU A 17 3.06 12.58 30.65
N VAL A 18 2.22 11.73 30.03
CA VAL A 18 2.45 11.17 28.71
C VAL A 18 1.75 12.00 27.63
N SER A 19 0.82 12.86 28.02
CA SER A 19 0.15 13.82 27.14
C SER A 19 0.93 15.12 27.06
N GLY A 20 2.16 15.09 26.53
CA GLY A 20 2.56 16.23 25.70
C GLY A 20 1.45 16.33 24.65
N THR A 21 0.91 17.51 24.44
CA THR A 21 -0.13 17.84 23.48
C THR A 21 0.36 17.58 22.05
N ASP A 22 0.65 16.33 21.70
CA ASP A 22 0.75 15.90 20.32
C ASP A 22 -0.68 15.83 19.80
N LYS A 23 -1.12 16.95 19.23
CA LYS A 23 -2.32 16.98 18.40
C LYS A 23 -2.12 15.91 17.32
N LEU A 24 -2.81 14.77 17.47
CA LEU A 24 -2.76 13.71 16.48
C LEU A 24 -3.09 14.30 15.11
N MET A 25 -2.22 14.07 14.15
CA MET A 25 -2.47 14.47 12.78
C MET A 25 -3.71 13.75 12.26
N THR A 26 -4.61 14.49 11.60
CA THR A 26 -5.86 13.92 11.10
C THR A 26 -5.74 13.56 9.64
N VAL A 27 -6.34 12.42 9.27
CA VAL A 27 -6.34 11.94 7.89
C VAL A 27 -7.74 11.47 7.50
N HIS A 28 -8.19 11.91 6.33
CA HIS A 28 -9.38 11.40 5.67
C HIS A 28 -8.96 10.49 4.53
N LEU A 29 -9.50 9.27 4.50
CA LEU A 29 -9.17 8.27 3.48
C LEU A 29 -10.37 8.03 2.57
N VAL A 30 -10.20 8.32 1.29
CA VAL A 30 -11.23 8.09 0.25
C VAL A 30 -10.87 6.83 -0.52
N SER A 31 -11.75 5.83 -0.52
CA SER A 31 -11.62 4.62 -1.36
C SER A 31 -12.38 4.77 -2.66
N MET A 32 -11.70 4.58 -3.79
CA MET A 32 -12.27 4.69 -5.12
C MET A 32 -12.25 3.34 -5.84
N GLY A 33 -13.37 2.95 -6.45
CA GLY A 33 -13.41 1.90 -7.46
C GLY A 33 -13.94 0.56 -7.01
N CYS A 34 -13.10 -0.44 -6.71
CA CYS A 34 -13.55 -1.82 -6.54
C CYS A 34 -13.28 -2.35 -5.13
N ALA A 35 -13.91 -3.48 -4.78
CA ALA A 35 -13.74 -4.15 -3.49
C ALA A 35 -12.27 -4.45 -3.11
N ARG A 36 -11.34 -4.54 -4.09
CA ARG A 36 -9.92 -4.66 -3.80
C ARG A 36 -9.37 -3.37 -3.20
N ASN A 37 -9.75 -2.21 -3.75
CA ASN A 37 -9.35 -0.92 -3.18
C ASN A 37 -9.92 -0.71 -1.78
N ASP A 38 -11.11 -1.29 -1.49
CA ASP A 38 -11.68 -1.20 -0.14
C ASP A 38 -10.80 -1.96 0.86
N VAL A 39 -10.35 -3.17 0.52
CA VAL A 39 -9.42 -3.95 1.35
C VAL A 39 -8.06 -3.22 1.50
N ASP A 40 -7.52 -2.68 0.41
CA ASP A 40 -6.27 -1.91 0.45
C ASP A 40 -6.45 -0.64 1.33
N SER A 41 -7.64 -0.03 1.33
CA SER A 41 -7.95 1.13 2.18
C SER A 41 -8.06 0.77 3.66
N GLU A 42 -8.61 -0.39 4.01
CA GLU A 42 -8.62 -0.89 5.39
C GLU A 42 -7.20 -1.12 5.91
N GLU A 43 -6.32 -1.68 5.08
CA GLU A 43 -4.90 -1.85 5.43
C GLU A 43 -4.19 -0.51 5.61
N LEU A 44 -4.41 0.45 4.70
CA LEU A 44 -3.86 1.80 4.81
C LEU A 44 -4.35 2.50 6.08
N ALA A 45 -5.64 2.41 6.40
CA ALA A 45 -6.23 2.97 7.62
C ALA A 45 -5.51 2.44 8.87
N ALA A 46 -5.36 1.11 8.98
CA ALA A 46 -4.68 0.48 10.11
C ALA A 46 -3.20 0.92 10.25
N ARG A 47 -2.49 1.07 9.12
CA ARG A 47 -1.09 1.54 9.10
C ARG A 47 -0.99 3.00 9.52
N LEU A 48 -1.90 3.85 9.08
CA LEU A 48 -1.96 5.25 9.45
C LEU A 48 -2.26 5.43 10.94
N GLU A 49 -3.23 4.71 11.49
CA GLU A 49 -3.53 4.72 12.93
C GLU A 49 -2.33 4.26 13.76
N THR A 50 -1.67 3.17 13.35
CA THR A 50 -0.45 2.68 14.01
C THR A 50 0.67 3.71 13.95
N GLY A 51 0.74 4.50 12.87
CA GLY A 51 1.71 5.58 12.65
C GLY A 51 1.36 6.90 13.33
N GLY A 52 0.31 6.94 14.17
CA GLY A 52 -0.04 8.12 14.97
C GLY A 52 -0.99 9.10 14.27
N PHE A 53 -1.67 8.68 13.22
CA PHE A 53 -2.74 9.45 12.59
C PHE A 53 -4.10 9.10 13.19
N ARG A 54 -5.01 10.05 13.24
CA ARG A 54 -6.41 9.85 13.57
C ARG A 54 -7.24 9.93 12.30
N LEU A 55 -7.95 8.86 11.97
CA LEU A 55 -8.91 8.86 10.88
C LEU A 55 -10.11 9.75 11.21
N VAL A 56 -10.56 10.52 10.24
CA VAL A 56 -11.76 11.37 10.33
C VAL A 56 -12.67 11.10 9.13
N ASP A 57 -13.98 11.14 9.39
CA ASP A 57 -14.99 10.91 8.34
C ASP A 57 -15.22 12.16 7.50
N ASP A 58 -15.04 13.34 8.09
CA ASP A 58 -15.23 14.62 7.41
C ASP A 58 -13.88 15.09 6.80
N PRO A 59 -13.80 15.23 5.48
CA PRO A 59 -12.60 15.71 4.82
C PRO A 59 -12.23 17.14 5.22
N GLU A 60 -13.19 17.98 5.65
CA GLU A 60 -12.92 19.34 6.10
C GLU A 60 -12.16 19.39 7.43
N GLU A 61 -12.25 18.32 8.25
CA GLU A 61 -11.53 18.18 9.51
C GLU A 61 -10.13 17.57 9.35
N ALA A 62 -9.81 17.06 8.15
CA ALA A 62 -8.57 16.36 7.89
C ALA A 62 -7.42 17.33 7.58
N GLU A 63 -6.27 17.11 8.21
CA GLU A 63 -5.02 17.76 7.81
C GLU A 63 -4.42 17.14 6.54
N THR A 64 -4.74 15.87 6.27
CA THR A 64 -4.34 15.17 5.05
C THR A 64 -5.52 14.42 4.44
N VAL A 65 -5.71 14.53 3.15
CA VAL A 65 -6.65 13.70 2.39
C VAL A 65 -5.86 12.70 1.56
N VAL A 66 -6.09 11.42 1.78
CA VAL A 66 -5.50 10.32 1.02
C VAL A 66 -6.56 9.72 0.13
N VAL A 67 -6.34 9.74 -1.18
CA VAL A 67 -7.26 9.18 -2.17
C VAL A 67 -6.68 7.89 -2.72
N ASN A 68 -7.31 6.75 -2.37
CA ASN A 68 -6.98 5.45 -2.93
C ASN A 68 -7.63 5.30 -4.31
N THR A 69 -6.84 5.60 -5.33
CA THR A 69 -7.28 5.81 -6.71
C THR A 69 -7.47 4.50 -7.49
N CYS A 70 -8.46 4.47 -8.36
CA CYS A 70 -8.68 3.37 -9.29
C CYS A 70 -8.03 3.67 -10.66
N GLY A 71 -7.20 2.73 -11.15
CA GLY A 71 -6.51 2.85 -12.44
C GLY A 71 -7.00 1.88 -13.53
N PHE A 72 -8.15 1.22 -13.33
CA PHE A 72 -8.53 0.09 -14.17
C PHE A 72 -9.47 0.46 -15.31
N ILE A 73 -10.55 1.19 -15.04
CA ILE A 73 -11.52 1.62 -16.05
C ILE A 73 -11.50 3.14 -16.20
N GLU A 74 -11.78 3.63 -17.41
CA GLU A 74 -11.67 5.06 -17.74
C GLU A 74 -12.58 5.94 -16.85
N GLN A 75 -13.81 5.49 -16.59
CA GLN A 75 -14.72 6.23 -15.73
C GLN A 75 -14.15 6.37 -14.31
N ALA A 76 -13.64 5.28 -13.73
CA ALA A 76 -13.08 5.31 -12.37
C ALA A 76 -11.76 6.10 -12.29
N LYS A 77 -10.98 6.16 -13.38
CA LYS A 77 -9.82 7.07 -13.46
C LYS A 77 -10.27 8.53 -13.42
N LYS A 78 -11.29 8.88 -14.21
CA LYS A 78 -11.84 10.21 -14.20
C LYS A 78 -12.37 10.59 -12.82
N ASP A 79 -13.17 9.72 -12.21
CA ASP A 79 -13.71 9.93 -10.87
C ASP A 79 -12.60 10.10 -9.82
N SER A 80 -11.49 9.34 -9.96
CA SER A 80 -10.30 9.48 -9.09
C SER A 80 -9.62 10.84 -9.26
N VAL A 81 -9.49 11.33 -10.50
CA VAL A 81 -8.92 12.66 -10.77
C VAL A 81 -9.84 13.75 -10.22
N ASP A 82 -11.13 13.67 -10.50
CA ASP A 82 -12.12 14.63 -10.01
C ASP A 82 -12.11 14.68 -8.46
N THR A 83 -11.97 13.53 -7.81
CA THR A 83 -11.85 13.44 -6.34
C THR A 83 -10.56 14.08 -5.81
N LEU A 84 -9.42 13.87 -6.50
CA LEU A 84 -8.15 14.51 -6.14
C LEU A 84 -8.22 16.02 -6.25
N LEU A 85 -8.84 16.54 -7.31
CA LEU A 85 -9.06 17.97 -7.49
C LEU A 85 -9.98 18.55 -6.42
N ALA A 86 -11.10 17.88 -6.13
CA ALA A 86 -12.01 18.29 -5.06
C ALA A 86 -11.32 18.28 -3.67
N ALA A 87 -10.44 17.30 -3.41
CA ALA A 87 -9.63 17.28 -2.20
C ALA A 87 -8.61 18.45 -2.16
N ALA A 88 -8.06 18.83 -3.31
CA ALA A 88 -7.13 19.96 -3.40
C ALA A 88 -7.83 21.30 -3.11
N ASP A 89 -9.09 21.47 -3.51
CA ASP A 89 -9.89 22.66 -3.19
C ASP A 89 -10.07 22.85 -1.67
N LEU A 90 -10.03 21.76 -0.89
CA LEU A 90 -10.10 21.83 0.57
C LEU A 90 -8.87 22.51 1.21
N LYS A 91 -7.74 22.61 0.50
CA LYS A 91 -6.57 23.35 0.96
C LYS A 91 -6.84 24.86 1.09
N GLU A 92 -7.76 25.37 0.27
CA GLU A 92 -8.12 26.80 0.29
C GLU A 92 -9.19 27.11 1.33
N THR A 93 -10.08 26.15 1.63
CA THR A 93 -11.29 26.38 2.44
C THR A 93 -11.29 25.67 3.79
N GLY A 94 -10.52 24.59 3.92
CA GLY A 94 -10.54 23.69 5.08
C GLY A 94 -9.24 23.70 5.91
N SER A 95 -9.07 22.65 6.70
CA SER A 95 -7.85 22.37 7.48
C SER A 95 -6.84 21.55 6.72
N THR A 96 -7.16 21.11 5.49
CA THR A 96 -6.33 20.25 4.66
C THR A 96 -5.04 20.95 4.26
N LYS A 97 -3.91 20.31 4.57
CA LYS A 97 -2.56 20.77 4.23
C LYS A 97 -1.92 19.97 3.11
N ALA A 98 -2.35 18.71 2.96
CA ALA A 98 -1.78 17.82 1.98
C ALA A 98 -2.84 16.91 1.35
N VAL A 99 -2.69 16.66 0.04
CA VAL A 99 -3.50 15.70 -0.73
C VAL A 99 -2.56 14.68 -1.36
N VAL A 100 -2.81 13.40 -1.10
CA VAL A 100 -1.94 12.30 -1.51
C VAL A 100 -2.73 11.28 -2.33
N ALA A 101 -2.23 10.99 -3.52
CA ALA A 101 -2.75 9.93 -4.38
C ALA A 101 -2.04 8.60 -4.08
N VAL A 102 -2.81 7.56 -3.82
CA VAL A 102 -2.32 6.19 -3.64
C VAL A 102 -3.12 5.24 -4.54
N GLY A 103 -2.82 3.96 -4.52
CA GLY A 103 -3.62 2.92 -5.18
C GLY A 103 -3.23 2.63 -6.62
N CYS A 104 -4.14 1.97 -7.34
CA CYS A 104 -3.86 1.39 -8.65
C CYS A 104 -3.46 2.42 -9.72
N MET A 105 -4.02 3.63 -9.71
CA MET A 105 -3.66 4.66 -10.66
C MET A 105 -2.28 5.26 -10.33
N ALA A 106 -2.02 5.52 -9.05
CA ALA A 106 -0.72 5.97 -8.56
C ALA A 106 0.39 4.95 -8.85
N GLU A 107 0.13 3.65 -8.62
CA GLU A 107 1.06 2.57 -8.95
C GLU A 107 1.37 2.50 -10.45
N ARG A 108 0.37 2.70 -11.29
CA ARG A 108 0.51 2.53 -12.75
C ARG A 108 1.12 3.72 -13.44
N TYR A 109 0.75 4.93 -13.03
CA TYR A 109 1.12 6.17 -13.72
C TYR A 109 2.09 7.05 -12.92
N GLY A 110 2.22 6.84 -11.61
CA GLY A 110 3.22 7.45 -10.74
C GLY A 110 3.66 8.85 -11.12
N ARG A 111 4.86 8.95 -11.69
CA ARG A 111 5.45 10.23 -12.09
C ARG A 111 4.61 10.99 -13.13
N GLU A 112 3.96 10.30 -14.07
CA GLU A 112 3.11 10.94 -15.07
C GLU A 112 1.90 11.60 -14.40
N LEU A 113 1.30 10.91 -13.41
CA LEU A 113 0.19 11.44 -12.62
C LEU A 113 0.63 12.66 -11.81
N ALA A 114 1.79 12.61 -11.17
CA ALA A 114 2.34 13.74 -10.41
C ALA A 114 2.64 14.98 -11.29
N GLN A 115 3.04 14.76 -12.54
CA GLN A 115 3.25 15.86 -13.50
C GLN A 115 1.95 16.43 -14.03
N ALA A 116 0.91 15.60 -14.19
CA ALA A 116 -0.39 15.99 -14.70
C ALA A 116 -1.28 16.66 -13.63
N LEU A 117 -1.06 16.34 -12.36
CA LEU A 117 -1.82 16.83 -11.21
C LEU A 117 -0.88 17.42 -10.14
N PRO A 118 -0.33 18.61 -10.37
CA PRO A 118 0.54 19.28 -9.41
C PRO A 118 -0.19 19.69 -8.12
N GLU A 119 -1.51 19.61 -8.08
CA GLU A 119 -2.36 19.84 -6.92
C GLU A 119 -2.20 18.74 -5.85
N ALA A 120 -1.82 17.51 -6.26
CA ALA A 120 -1.48 16.43 -5.36
C ALA A 120 -0.04 16.62 -4.84
N ASP A 121 0.14 16.65 -3.53
CA ASP A 121 1.44 16.86 -2.88
C ASP A 121 2.34 15.63 -2.98
N ALA A 122 1.75 14.44 -3.13
CA ALA A 122 2.49 13.21 -3.40
C ALA A 122 1.66 12.17 -4.17
N VAL A 123 2.37 11.33 -4.91
CA VAL A 123 1.84 10.15 -5.60
C VAL A 123 2.67 8.96 -5.17
N LEU A 124 2.06 8.06 -4.38
CA LEU A 124 2.73 6.94 -3.73
C LEU A 124 2.22 5.61 -4.30
N GLY A 125 3.14 4.68 -4.58
CA GLY A 125 2.81 3.33 -5.04
C GLY A 125 2.61 2.34 -3.91
N PHE A 126 2.33 1.08 -4.26
CA PHE A 126 2.15 0.01 -3.26
C PHE A 126 3.41 -0.27 -2.43
N ASP A 127 4.61 -0.04 -3.00
CA ASP A 127 5.87 -0.22 -2.29
C ASP A 127 6.06 0.83 -1.16
N ASP A 128 5.28 1.90 -1.18
CA ASP A 128 5.34 2.99 -0.21
C ASP A 128 4.43 2.77 1.01
N TYR A 129 3.53 1.77 0.95
CA TYR A 129 2.53 1.50 1.98
C TYR A 129 3.15 1.09 3.33
N ASP A 130 4.31 0.43 3.30
CA ASP A 130 4.99 0.00 4.53
C ASP A 130 5.41 1.18 5.42
N ASP A 131 5.69 2.33 4.84
CA ASP A 131 6.09 3.57 5.54
C ASP A 131 5.15 4.74 5.22
N ILE A 132 3.88 4.47 4.95
CA ILE A 132 2.92 5.50 4.54
C ILE A 132 2.82 6.64 5.58
N ALA A 133 2.79 6.30 6.86
CA ALA A 133 2.69 7.28 7.94
C ALA A 133 3.92 8.20 8.00
N GLY A 134 5.14 7.66 7.89
CA GLY A 134 6.36 8.45 7.85
C GLY A 134 6.42 9.39 6.65
N ARG A 135 5.93 8.94 5.51
CA ARG A 135 5.82 9.76 4.31
C ARG A 135 4.82 10.91 4.48
N LEU A 136 3.64 10.65 5.02
CA LEU A 136 2.67 11.72 5.30
C LEU A 136 3.22 12.73 6.33
N GLN A 137 3.92 12.29 7.37
CA GLN A 137 4.58 13.17 8.32
C GLN A 137 5.62 14.06 7.64
N THR A 138 6.39 13.50 6.70
CA THR A 138 7.37 14.26 5.91
C THR A 138 6.70 15.34 5.08
N ILE A 139 5.60 15.04 4.40
CA ILE A 139 4.84 16.00 3.59
C ILE A 139 4.28 17.11 4.49
N LEU A 140 3.63 16.75 5.61
CA LEU A 140 3.05 17.70 6.56
C LEU A 140 4.09 18.63 7.20
N SER A 141 5.33 18.18 7.33
CA SER A 141 6.45 19.01 7.80
C SER A 141 7.09 19.88 6.71
N GLY A 142 6.53 19.87 5.48
CA GLY A 142 7.01 20.65 4.35
C GLY A 142 8.12 19.97 3.55
N GLY A 143 8.38 18.68 3.80
CA GLY A 143 9.29 17.87 2.98
C GLY A 143 8.67 17.50 1.63
N SER A 144 9.51 17.19 0.66
CA SER A 144 9.10 16.67 -0.65
C SER A 144 9.45 15.19 -0.75
N ILE A 145 8.54 14.42 -1.35
CA ILE A 145 8.74 12.99 -1.63
C ILE A 145 8.75 12.80 -3.14
N GLU A 146 9.70 12.01 -3.62
CA GLU A 146 9.70 11.64 -5.04
C GLU A 146 8.45 10.83 -5.37
N ALA A 147 7.81 11.19 -6.49
CA ALA A 147 6.66 10.46 -7.00
C ALA A 147 7.07 9.02 -7.36
N HIS A 148 6.18 8.09 -7.08
CA HIS A 148 6.35 6.68 -7.42
C HIS A 148 6.75 6.50 -8.88
N VAL A 149 7.71 5.60 -9.12
CA VAL A 149 8.12 5.20 -10.46
C VAL A 149 7.70 3.75 -10.66
N PRO A 150 6.77 3.48 -11.59
CA PRO A 150 6.33 2.12 -11.87
C PRO A 150 7.52 1.20 -12.19
N ARG A 151 7.62 0.08 -11.48
CA ARG A 151 8.66 -0.94 -11.72
C ARG A 151 8.09 -2.08 -12.56
N ASP A 152 8.90 -2.60 -13.48
CA ASP A 152 8.53 -3.83 -14.16
C ASP A 152 8.66 -5.03 -13.20
N ARG A 153 7.57 -5.36 -12.52
CA ARG A 153 7.52 -6.48 -11.55
C ARG A 153 7.76 -7.84 -12.18
N ARG A 154 7.70 -7.94 -13.51
CA ARG A 154 8.05 -9.19 -14.24
C ARG A 154 9.51 -9.55 -14.04
N THR A 155 10.37 -8.58 -13.78
CA THR A 155 11.80 -8.81 -13.48
C THR A 155 12.03 -9.37 -12.08
N LEU A 156 11.06 -9.24 -11.17
CA LEU A 156 11.16 -9.69 -9.77
C LEU A 156 10.69 -11.12 -9.57
N LEU A 157 9.91 -11.65 -10.51
CA LEU A 157 9.36 -13.02 -10.43
C LEU A 157 9.97 -13.88 -11.52
N PRO A 158 10.49 -15.07 -11.20
CA PRO A 158 10.93 -16.04 -12.18
C PRO A 158 9.70 -16.57 -12.93
N LEU A 159 9.36 -15.94 -14.06
CA LEU A 159 8.17 -16.30 -14.86
C LEU A 159 8.40 -17.49 -15.76
N SER A 160 9.65 -17.85 -16.06
CA SER A 160 9.96 -19.03 -16.84
C SER A 160 9.79 -20.32 -16.01
N PRO A 161 9.26 -21.41 -16.60
CA PRO A 161 9.18 -22.70 -15.91
C PRO A 161 10.54 -23.18 -15.38
N VAL A 162 11.61 -22.93 -16.12
CA VAL A 162 12.99 -23.31 -15.75
C VAL A 162 13.49 -22.52 -14.54
N ALA A 163 13.23 -21.21 -14.51
CA ALA A 163 13.63 -20.38 -13.37
C ALA A 163 12.82 -20.72 -12.09
N ARG A 164 11.56 -21.13 -12.23
CA ARG A 164 10.75 -21.63 -11.11
C ARG A 164 11.23 -22.97 -10.58
N GLN A 165 11.69 -23.87 -11.46
CA GLN A 165 12.25 -25.14 -11.04
C GLN A 165 13.56 -24.95 -10.25
N ALA A 166 14.43 -24.06 -10.69
CA ALA A 166 15.67 -23.76 -9.98
C ALA A 166 15.43 -23.14 -8.59
N ALA A 167 14.38 -22.33 -8.44
CA ALA A 167 13.99 -21.77 -7.15
C ALA A 167 13.24 -22.76 -6.24
N ALA A 168 12.58 -23.78 -6.82
CA ALA A 168 11.85 -24.80 -6.05
C ALA A 168 12.76 -25.78 -5.31
N ASP A 169 13.99 -25.97 -5.77
CA ASP A 169 14.98 -26.82 -5.10
C ASP A 169 15.47 -26.22 -3.75
N GLU A 170 15.25 -24.92 -3.54
CA GLU A 170 15.64 -24.21 -2.33
C GLU A 170 14.51 -24.14 -1.26
N VAL A 171 13.25 -24.42 -1.66
CA VAL A 171 12.08 -24.37 -0.77
C VAL A 171 11.49 -25.77 -0.63
N ALA A 172 11.88 -26.47 0.43
CA ALA A 172 11.25 -27.74 0.82
C ALA A 172 9.82 -27.46 1.33
N ALA A 173 8.81 -27.58 0.44
CA ALA A 173 7.41 -27.50 0.85
C ALA A 173 7.05 -28.76 1.67
N PRO A 174 6.47 -28.62 2.87
CA PRO A 174 6.05 -29.74 3.68
C PRO A 174 5.02 -30.60 2.92
N GLY A 175 5.35 -31.88 2.66
CA GLY A 175 4.44 -32.83 2.04
C GLY A 175 4.68 -33.13 0.54
N HIS A 176 5.62 -32.47 -0.12
CA HIS A 176 6.05 -32.84 -1.46
C HIS A 176 7.34 -33.65 -1.41
N HIS A 177 7.21 -34.97 -1.52
CA HIS A 177 8.35 -35.84 -1.76
C HIS A 177 8.75 -35.66 -3.23
N THR A 178 9.98 -35.24 -3.49
CA THR A 178 10.56 -35.27 -4.82
C THR A 178 10.58 -36.71 -5.31
N ALA A 179 9.80 -37.03 -6.34
CA ALA A 179 9.90 -38.30 -7.00
C ALA A 179 11.31 -38.44 -7.61
N PRO A 180 11.99 -39.58 -7.46
CA PRO A 180 13.30 -39.78 -8.07
C PRO A 180 13.19 -39.64 -9.57
N ALA A 181 14.17 -38.94 -10.17
CA ALA A 181 14.27 -38.74 -11.60
C ALA A 181 14.16 -40.09 -12.32
N ALA A 182 13.15 -40.24 -13.16
CA ALA A 182 13.00 -41.43 -13.99
C ALA A 182 14.19 -41.51 -14.95
N ASP A 183 14.91 -42.63 -14.89
CA ASP A 183 16.00 -42.99 -15.80
C ASP A 183 15.56 -42.78 -17.26
N GLN A 184 16.35 -42.01 -17.99
CA GLN A 184 16.19 -41.86 -19.44
C GLN A 184 16.50 -43.19 -20.09
N HIS A 185 15.46 -43.95 -20.42
CA HIS A 185 15.59 -45.08 -21.31
C HIS A 185 16.09 -44.57 -22.66
N THR A 186 17.32 -44.95 -22.98
CA THR A 186 17.89 -44.88 -24.33
C THR A 186 17.06 -45.74 -25.26
N ALA A 187 16.19 -45.12 -26.04
CA ALA A 187 15.51 -45.79 -27.14
C ALA A 187 16.52 -45.96 -28.30
N SER A 188 16.99 -47.20 -28.43
CA SER A 188 17.75 -47.67 -29.56
C SER A 188 16.92 -47.54 -30.84
N SER A 189 17.47 -46.83 -31.81
CA SER A 189 16.94 -46.70 -33.15
C SER A 189 17.29 -47.92 -33.96
N ASP A 190 16.38 -48.89 -34.06
CA ASP A 190 16.39 -49.90 -35.12
C ASP A 190 15.10 -49.75 -35.93
N ARG A 191 15.19 -48.96 -36.98
CA ARG A 191 14.16 -48.87 -38.01
C ARG A 191 14.60 -49.64 -39.21
N ALA A 192 14.23 -50.93 -39.23
CA ALA A 192 14.38 -51.78 -40.39
C ALA A 192 13.56 -51.26 -41.60
N ALA A 193 14.21 -51.25 -42.77
CA ALA A 193 13.63 -50.83 -44.01
C ALA A 193 12.60 -51.89 -44.51
N ALA A 194 11.41 -51.41 -44.97
CA ALA A 194 10.44 -52.23 -45.71
C ALA A 194 10.63 -52.03 -47.21
N PRO A 195 10.52 -53.07 -48.00
CA PRO A 195 10.73 -53.01 -49.47
C PRO A 195 9.47 -52.49 -50.20
N ALA A 196 9.73 -51.81 -51.33
CA ALA A 196 8.74 -51.30 -52.25
C ALA A 196 8.00 -52.45 -53.02
N ARG A 197 6.68 -52.22 -53.21
CA ARG A 197 5.90 -52.67 -54.37
C ARG A 197 4.85 -51.61 -54.69
#